data_b9d0a007f948f3f652d27f147406c62e
#
_entry.id   b9d0a007f948f3f652d27f147406c62e
#
_cell.length_a   1.000
_cell.length_b   1.000
_cell.length_c   1.000
_cell.angle_alpha   90.00
_cell.angle_beta   90.00
_cell.angle_gamma   90.00
#
_symmetry.space_group_name_H-M   'P 1'
#
loop_
_entity.id
_entity.type
_entity.pdbx_description
1 polymer ?
#
loop_
_entity_poly.entity_id
_entity_poly.type
_entity_poly.pdbx_seq_one_letter_code
_entity_poly.pdbx_strand_id
1 'polypeptide(L)'
;MGTGTFKGGINELHQRFREKELAIFKKHGAEIVGVWQQGNNPDTLVWMLAYRDRAHRDDVWAKFGADPEWTELRNKYNVPVSPNTFVMSATDYSPMK
;
A
#
# COMPACT_ATOMS: atom_id res chain seq x y z
N MET A 1 -4.10 4.44 -0.82
CA MET A 1 -3.44 5.63 -1.39
C MET A 1 -2.51 6.25 -0.37
N GLY A 2 -1.34 6.67 -0.82
CA GLY A 2 -0.37 7.37 0.00
C GLY A 2 0.14 8.60 -0.72
N THR A 3 0.43 9.64 0.04
CA THR A 3 0.96 10.88 -0.50
C THR A 3 2.32 11.15 0.12
N GLY A 4 3.35 11.20 -0.71
CA GLY A 4 4.67 11.69 -0.31
C GLY A 4 4.71 13.19 -0.52
N THR A 5 4.87 13.95 0.55
CA THR A 5 4.81 15.41 0.47
C THR A 5 6.19 16.06 0.44
N PHE A 6 7.25 15.26 0.51
CA PHE A 6 8.61 15.77 0.61
C PHE A 6 9.37 15.57 -0.67
N LYS A 7 10.14 16.57 -1.05
CA LYS A 7 11.05 16.50 -2.17
C LYS A 7 12.07 15.39 -1.89
N GLY A 8 12.12 14.40 -2.76
CA GLY A 8 12.93 13.19 -2.53
C GLY A 8 12.20 12.09 -1.78
N GLY A 9 11.13 12.42 -1.03
CA GLY A 9 10.37 11.43 -0.29
C GLY A 9 9.63 10.45 -1.17
N ILE A 10 9.12 10.89 -2.32
CA ILE A 10 8.44 10.02 -3.27
C ILE A 10 9.41 8.95 -3.83
N ASN A 11 10.65 9.30 -4.07
CA ASN A 11 11.63 8.34 -4.56
C ASN A 11 11.94 7.27 -3.50
N GLU A 12 12.04 7.65 -2.24
CA GLU A 12 12.21 6.69 -1.14
C GLU A 12 10.97 5.81 -0.99
N LEU A 13 9.78 6.37 -1.16
CA LEU A 13 8.53 5.61 -1.12
C LEU A 13 8.48 4.59 -2.25
N HIS A 14 8.89 4.96 -3.45
CA HIS A 14 9.00 4.01 -4.56
C HIS A 14 9.96 2.88 -4.25
N GLN A 15 11.11 3.18 -3.64
CA GLN A 15 12.08 2.16 -3.26
C GLN A 15 11.53 1.24 -2.18
N ARG A 16 10.83 1.80 -1.21
CA ARG A 16 10.20 1.02 -0.15
C ARG A 16 9.18 0.03 -0.71
N PHE A 17 8.32 0.48 -1.61
CA PHE A 17 7.33 -0.37 -2.28
C PHE A 17 8.00 -1.42 -3.16
N ARG A 18 8.98 -1.00 -3.95
CA ARG A 18 9.68 -1.89 -4.90
C ARG A 18 10.48 -2.96 -4.17
N GLU A 19 11.14 -2.59 -3.08
CA GLU A 19 12.03 -3.49 -2.37
C GLU A 19 11.27 -4.60 -1.66
N LYS A 20 10.33 -4.27 -0.78
CA LYS A 20 9.68 -5.29 0.06
C LYS A 20 8.24 -5.00 0.47
N GLU A 21 7.76 -3.77 0.42
CA GLU A 21 6.45 -3.45 1.02
C GLU A 21 5.33 -4.29 0.43
N LEU A 22 5.28 -4.41 -0.90
CA LEU A 22 4.27 -5.25 -1.55
C LEU A 22 4.43 -6.73 -1.21
N ALA A 23 5.67 -7.19 -1.11
CA ALA A 23 5.95 -8.58 -0.73
C ALA A 23 5.47 -8.88 0.69
N ILE A 24 5.60 -7.93 1.61
CA ILE A 24 5.12 -8.09 2.99
C ILE A 24 3.59 -8.19 3.01
N PHE A 25 2.89 -7.31 2.28
CA PHE A 25 1.44 -7.41 2.16
C PHE A 25 1.00 -8.76 1.58
N LYS A 26 1.67 -9.20 0.52
CA LYS A 26 1.37 -10.48 -0.12
C LYS A 26 1.63 -11.66 0.83
N LYS A 27 2.69 -11.59 1.61
CA LYS A 27 3.02 -12.61 2.62
C LYS A 27 1.88 -12.80 3.62
N HIS A 28 1.18 -11.74 3.97
CA HIS A 28 0.09 -11.78 4.93
C HIS A 28 -1.28 -11.99 4.28
N GLY A 29 -1.33 -12.22 2.99
CA GLY A 29 -2.53 -12.66 2.31
C GLY A 29 -3.25 -11.62 1.45
N ALA A 30 -2.71 -10.42 1.32
CA ALA A 30 -3.28 -9.42 0.42
C ALA A 30 -3.00 -9.77 -1.04
N GLU A 31 -3.96 -9.51 -1.90
CA GLU A 31 -3.75 -9.59 -3.34
C GLU A 31 -3.37 -8.19 -3.85
N ILE A 32 -2.24 -8.10 -4.55
CA ILE A 32 -1.78 -6.82 -5.09
C ILE A 32 -2.46 -6.59 -6.42
N VAL A 33 -3.34 -5.58 -6.48
CA VAL A 33 -4.02 -5.21 -7.71
C VAL A 33 -3.11 -4.32 -8.55
N GLY A 34 -2.51 -3.33 -7.94
CA GLY A 34 -1.57 -2.46 -8.66
C GLY A 34 -1.11 -1.29 -7.82
N VAL A 35 -0.11 -0.60 -8.35
CA VAL A 35 0.45 0.62 -7.76
C VAL A 35 0.66 1.61 -8.91
N TRP A 36 0.19 2.84 -8.72
CA TRP A 36 0.25 3.88 -9.75
C TRP A 36 0.79 5.17 -9.17
N GLN A 37 1.47 5.93 -10.00
CA GLN A 37 1.78 7.33 -9.71
C GLN A 37 0.72 8.20 -10.35
N GLN A 38 0.18 9.16 -9.61
CA GLN A 38 -0.83 10.06 -10.16
C GLN A 38 -0.23 10.91 -11.27
N GLY A 39 -0.90 10.98 -12.42
CA GLY A 39 -0.32 11.57 -13.62
C GLY A 39 -0.01 13.06 -13.52
N ASN A 40 -0.83 13.81 -12.77
CA ASN A 40 -0.66 15.25 -12.60
C ASN A 40 -0.11 15.65 -11.24
N ASN A 41 0.30 14.67 -10.44
CA ASN A 41 0.88 14.93 -9.12
C ASN A 41 1.93 13.84 -8.81
N PRO A 42 3.20 14.10 -9.15
CA PRO A 42 4.26 13.08 -9.01
C PRO A 42 4.56 12.70 -7.57
N ASP A 43 4.10 13.47 -6.59
CA ASP A 43 4.28 13.16 -5.17
C ASP A 43 3.18 12.27 -4.60
N THR A 44 2.25 11.80 -5.43
CA THR A 44 1.14 10.97 -5.00
C THR A 44 1.23 9.57 -5.59
N LEU A 45 1.27 8.59 -4.71
CA LEU A 45 1.23 7.18 -5.06
C LEU A 45 -0.15 6.63 -4.75
N VAL A 46 -0.72 5.87 -5.68
CA VAL A 46 -2.00 5.19 -5.50
C VAL A 46 -1.74 3.70 -5.56
N TRP A 47 -2.19 2.96 -4.54
CA TRP A 47 -2.09 1.50 -4.58
C TRP A 47 -3.42 0.88 -4.18
N MET A 48 -3.67 -0.29 -4.74
CA MET A 48 -4.90 -1.03 -4.52
C MET A 48 -4.58 -2.47 -4.13
N LEU A 49 -5.16 -2.90 -3.04
CA LEU A 49 -5.06 -4.27 -2.56
C LEU A 49 -6.45 -4.88 -2.51
N ALA A 50 -6.56 -6.17 -2.78
CA ALA A 50 -7.81 -6.90 -2.71
C ALA A 50 -7.78 -7.92 -1.58
N TYR A 51 -8.94 -8.11 -0.94
CA TYR A 51 -9.14 -9.04 0.16
C TYR A 51 -10.41 -9.83 -0.07
N ARG A 52 -10.54 -10.99 0.60
CA ARG A 52 -11.74 -11.82 0.51
C ARG A 52 -12.96 -11.15 1.12
N ASP A 53 -12.74 -10.47 2.25
CA ASP A 53 -13.77 -9.76 3.00
C ASP A 53 -13.14 -8.77 3.97
N ARG A 54 -13.96 -8.09 4.75
CA ARG A 54 -13.50 -7.07 5.69
C ARG A 54 -12.65 -7.67 6.80
N ALA A 55 -13.03 -8.83 7.31
CA ALA A 55 -12.30 -9.51 8.37
C ALA A 55 -10.90 -9.93 7.89
N HIS A 56 -10.81 -10.39 6.67
CA HIS A 56 -9.52 -10.74 6.05
C HIS A 56 -8.61 -9.50 5.93
N ARG A 57 -9.19 -8.38 5.50
CA ARG A 57 -8.44 -7.12 5.43
C ARG A 57 -7.87 -6.72 6.80
N ASP A 58 -8.71 -6.77 7.83
CA ASP A 58 -8.30 -6.37 9.17
C ASP A 58 -7.19 -7.28 9.71
N ASP A 59 -7.27 -8.58 9.44
CA ASP A 59 -6.23 -9.55 9.79
C ASP A 59 -4.90 -9.26 9.08
N VAL A 60 -4.96 -9.00 7.76
CA VAL A 60 -3.77 -8.66 6.97
C VAL A 60 -3.08 -7.42 7.53
N TRP A 61 -3.84 -6.37 7.81
CA TRP A 61 -3.27 -5.13 8.32
C TRP A 61 -2.68 -5.28 9.72
N ALA A 62 -3.32 -6.07 10.58
CA ALA A 62 -2.79 -6.35 11.90
C ALA A 62 -1.45 -7.09 11.82
N LYS A 63 -1.37 -8.09 10.98
CA LYS A 63 -0.15 -8.87 10.75
C LYS A 63 0.95 -8.03 10.10
N PHE A 64 0.59 -7.21 9.14
CA PHE A 64 1.53 -6.31 8.47
C PHE A 64 2.15 -5.34 9.46
N GLY A 65 1.32 -4.69 10.28
CA GLY A 65 1.80 -3.72 11.27
C GLY A 65 2.69 -4.34 12.35
N ALA A 66 2.50 -5.62 12.65
CA ALA A 66 3.30 -6.34 13.64
C ALA A 66 4.54 -7.02 13.04
N ASP A 67 4.68 -7.02 11.72
CA ASP A 67 5.77 -7.71 11.05
C ASP A 67 7.10 -6.98 11.26
N PRO A 68 8.14 -7.65 11.79
CA PRO A 68 9.44 -7.02 11.98
C PRO A 68 10.11 -6.62 10.67
N GLU A 69 9.82 -7.30 9.56
CA GLU A 69 10.33 -6.90 8.24
C GLU A 69 9.78 -5.54 7.83
N TRP A 70 8.51 -5.27 8.13
CA TRP A 70 7.90 -3.96 7.87
C TRP A 70 8.55 -2.88 8.73
N THR A 71 8.75 -3.14 10.01
CA THR A 71 9.39 -2.19 10.92
C THR A 71 10.79 -1.83 10.45
N GLU A 72 11.56 -2.84 10.05
CA GLU A 72 12.91 -2.64 9.52
C GLU A 72 12.89 -1.84 8.21
N LEU A 73 12.00 -2.18 7.30
CA LEU A 73 11.86 -1.48 6.02
C LEU A 73 11.46 -0.03 6.21
N ARG A 74 10.51 0.23 7.12
CA ARG A 74 10.06 1.59 7.45
C ARG A 74 11.19 2.42 8.03
N ASN A 75 12.04 1.82 8.85
CA ASN A 75 13.20 2.51 9.43
C ASN A 75 14.26 2.80 8.37
N LYS A 76 14.43 1.93 7.39
CA LYS A 76 15.37 2.12 6.30
C LYS A 76 14.92 3.23 5.35
N TYR A 77 13.65 3.26 5.02
CA TYR A 77 13.04 4.25 4.14
C TYR A 77 11.95 5.01 4.90
N ASN A 78 12.39 5.91 5.77
CA ASN A 78 11.47 6.66 6.62
C ASN A 78 10.88 7.82 5.84
N VAL A 79 9.75 7.55 5.18
CA VAL A 79 9.05 8.53 4.37
C VAL A 79 7.82 8.99 5.12
N PRO A 80 7.72 10.29 5.46
CA PRO A 80 6.47 10.80 6.03
C PRO A 80 5.40 10.83 4.95
N VAL A 81 4.30 10.11 5.19
CA VAL A 81 3.18 10.02 4.27
C VAL A 81 1.90 10.40 4.97
N SER A 82 0.96 10.96 4.20
CA SER A 82 -0.40 11.23 4.65
C SER A 82 -1.33 10.30 3.89
N PRO A 83 -1.61 9.09 4.42
CA PRO A 83 -2.46 8.15 3.72
C PRO A 83 -3.92 8.61 3.72
N ASN A 84 -4.58 8.42 2.58
CA ASN A 84 -6.01 8.57 2.44
C ASN A 84 -6.54 7.24 1.94
N THR A 85 -7.18 6.49 2.81
CA THR A 85 -7.57 5.11 2.56
C THR A 85 -9.08 4.95 2.62
N PHE A 86 -9.62 4.19 1.69
CA PHE A 86 -11.03 3.81 1.73
C PHE A 86 -11.18 2.37 1.26
N VAL A 87 -12.28 1.75 1.68
CA VAL A 87 -12.61 0.36 1.34
C VAL A 87 -13.74 0.37 0.33
N MET A 88 -13.62 -0.50 -0.68
CA MET A 88 -14.58 -0.61 -1.75
C MET A 88 -15.10 -2.05 -1.84
N SER A 89 -16.35 -2.18 -2.31
CA SER A 89 -16.89 -3.47 -2.70
C SER A 89 -17.31 -3.40 -4.16
N ALA A 90 -17.01 -4.43 -4.94
CA ALA A 90 -17.35 -4.45 -6.34
C ALA A 90 -18.88 -4.49 -6.52
N THR A 91 -19.37 -3.71 -7.48
CA THR A 91 -20.77 -3.79 -7.91
C THR A 91 -20.97 -5.05 -8.76
N ASP A 92 -22.23 -5.44 -8.96
CA ASP A 92 -22.55 -6.60 -9.80
C ASP A 92 -22.15 -6.41 -11.27
N TYR A 93 -22.06 -5.16 -11.72
CA TYR A 93 -21.66 -4.84 -13.09
C TYR A 93 -20.18 -4.49 -13.23
N SER A 94 -19.39 -4.58 -12.14
CA SER A 94 -17.98 -4.28 -12.21
C SER A 94 -17.23 -5.38 -12.99
N PRO A 95 -16.39 -5.04 -13.99
CA PRO A 95 -15.58 -6.04 -14.67
C PRO A 95 -14.50 -6.64 -13.78
N MET A 96 -14.11 -5.94 -12.72
CA MET A 96 -13.13 -6.41 -11.75
C MET A 96 -13.81 -6.67 -10.41
N LYS A 97 -13.69 -7.91 -9.93
CA LYS A 97 -14.33 -8.34 -8.69
C LYS A 97 -13.36 -9.03 -7.74
#